data_3273a29f8021d65ada146c7ea3241776
#
_entry.id   3273a29f8021d65ada146c7ea3241776
#
_cell.length_a   1.000
_cell.length_b   1.000
_cell.length_c   1.000
_cell.angle_alpha   90.00
_cell.angle_beta   90.00
_cell.angle_gamma   90.00
#
_symmetry.space_group_name_H-M   'P 1'
#
loop_
_entity.id
_entity.type
_entity.pdbx_description
1 polymer ?
#
loop_
_entity_poly.entity_id
_entity_poly.type
_entity_poly.pdbx_seq_one_letter_code
_entity_poly.pdbx_strand_id
1 'polypeptide(L)'
;LYQYTAIDEFTRLRFLAAYPEQSTYSSADFLKRLVKWYRRRGVTVECVQTDNGFEFTNRFSNSKRDIPTLFEKTAAELGVRHKLIRPYTPRHNGKVERSHREDQKRFYSCHSFYSPNDFAKQLAVHNRRSNNFPMDPLVGFLLLSLLSNMFDKPTHSNNKTGGSS
;
A
#
# COMPACT_ATOMS: atom_id res chain seq x y z
N LEU A 1 5.83 -0.01 11.39
CA LEU A 1 4.97 0.68 10.42
C LEU A 1 4.80 -0.18 9.18
N TYR A 2 3.61 -0.14 8.61
CA TYR A 2 3.26 -0.86 7.38
C TYR A 2 3.03 0.13 6.25
N GLN A 3 3.62 -0.14 5.08
CA GLN A 3 3.33 0.61 3.87
C GLN A 3 2.32 -0.16 3.03
N TYR A 4 1.22 0.49 2.72
CA TYR A 4 0.30 0.04 1.69
C TYR A 4 0.65 0.71 0.36
N THR A 5 0.67 -0.07 -0.70
CA THR A 5 1.03 0.38 -2.05
C THR A 5 -0.03 -0.03 -3.05
N ALA A 6 -0.49 0.91 -3.82
CA ALA A 6 -1.32 0.66 -5.00
C ALA A 6 -0.61 1.16 -6.25
N ILE A 7 -0.64 0.38 -7.32
CA ILE A 7 -0.05 0.72 -8.62
C ILE A 7 -1.08 0.46 -9.71
N ASP A 8 -1.31 1.47 -10.53
CA ASP A 8 -2.08 1.27 -11.75
C ASP A 8 -1.30 0.45 -12.78
N GLU A 9 -1.94 -0.55 -13.34
CA GLU A 9 -1.34 -1.47 -14.30
C GLU A 9 -0.92 -0.80 -15.60
N PHE A 10 -1.61 0.26 -16.02
CA PHE A 10 -1.36 0.96 -17.28
C PHE A 10 -0.42 2.14 -17.11
N THR A 11 -0.80 3.12 -16.32
CA THR A 11 -0.06 4.38 -16.18
C THR A 11 1.13 4.27 -15.24
N ARG A 12 1.20 3.20 -14.42
CA ARG A 12 2.19 3.05 -13.33
C ARG A 12 2.05 4.09 -12.23
N LEU A 13 1.00 4.89 -12.29
CA LEU A 13 0.70 5.83 -11.24
C LEU A 13 0.48 5.09 -9.93
N ARG A 14 1.18 5.50 -8.88
CA ARG A 14 1.12 4.79 -7.60
C ARG A 14 0.63 5.68 -6.48
N PHE A 15 0.00 5.06 -5.52
CA PHE A 15 -0.41 5.67 -4.26
C PHE A 15 0.16 4.87 -3.10
N LEU A 16 0.82 5.59 -2.17
CA LEU A 16 1.44 5.03 -0.98
C LEU A 16 0.84 5.64 0.26
N ALA A 17 0.63 4.84 1.29
CA ALA A 17 0.30 5.32 2.62
C ALA A 17 0.88 4.41 3.70
N ALA A 18 1.18 5.00 4.85
CA ALA A 18 1.73 4.32 6.01
C ALA A 18 0.66 4.15 7.09
N TYR A 19 0.72 3.01 7.77
CA TYR A 19 -0.17 2.65 8.86
C TYR A 19 0.59 2.02 10.03
N PRO A 20 0.11 2.18 11.26
CA PRO A 20 0.74 1.58 12.43
C PRO A 20 0.59 0.06 12.47
N GLU A 21 -0.43 -0.47 11.82
CA GLU A 21 -0.78 -1.90 11.85
C GLU A 21 -1.19 -2.42 10.46
N GLN A 22 -1.05 -3.73 10.28
CA GLN A 22 -1.62 -4.45 9.16
C GLN A 22 -2.98 -5.02 9.60
N SER A 23 -4.05 -4.38 9.18
CA SER A 23 -5.41 -4.75 9.59
C SER A 23 -6.42 -4.44 8.49
N THR A 24 -7.62 -5.04 8.61
CA THR A 24 -8.73 -4.73 7.70
C THR A 24 -9.21 -3.28 7.86
N TYR A 25 -8.97 -2.62 9.00
CA TYR A 25 -9.25 -1.19 9.18
C TYR A 25 -8.28 -0.33 8.37
N SER A 26 -6.98 -0.64 8.47
CA SER A 26 -5.93 0.05 7.70
C SER A 26 -6.13 -0.11 6.20
N SER A 27 -6.45 -1.31 5.73
CA SER A 27 -6.69 -1.58 4.31
C SER A 27 -7.96 -0.88 3.79
N ALA A 28 -9.03 -0.83 4.58
CA ALA A 28 -10.26 -0.13 4.23
C ALA A 28 -10.07 1.40 4.17
N ASP A 29 -9.36 2.00 5.15
CA ASP A 29 -9.00 3.42 5.10
C ASP A 29 -8.10 3.72 3.89
N PHE A 30 -7.11 2.86 3.64
CA PHE A 30 -6.25 2.97 2.47
C PHE A 30 -7.06 3.01 1.17
N LEU A 31 -8.04 2.12 1.01
CA LEU A 31 -8.91 2.07 -0.17
C LEU A 31 -9.73 3.37 -0.33
N LYS A 32 -10.31 3.89 0.75
CA LYS A 32 -11.05 5.17 0.72
C LYS A 32 -10.16 6.34 0.28
N ARG A 33 -8.96 6.43 0.84
CA ARG A 33 -7.97 7.47 0.49
C ARG A 33 -7.50 7.33 -0.95
N LEU A 34 -7.26 6.11 -1.40
CA LEU A 34 -6.86 5.76 -2.75
C LEU A 34 -7.90 6.23 -3.77
N VAL A 35 -9.15 5.82 -3.61
CA VAL A 35 -10.26 6.21 -4.51
C VAL A 35 -10.41 7.72 -4.56
N LYS A 36 -10.36 8.39 -3.41
CA LYS A 36 -10.39 9.86 -3.33
C LYS A 36 -9.22 10.51 -4.06
N TRP A 37 -8.02 9.95 -3.94
CA TRP A 37 -6.81 10.48 -4.56
C TRP A 37 -6.84 10.37 -6.09
N TYR A 38 -7.32 9.25 -6.63
CA TYR A 38 -7.49 9.05 -8.07
C TYR A 38 -8.61 9.90 -8.63
N ARG A 39 -9.75 9.98 -7.93
CA ARG A 39 -10.89 10.83 -8.33
C ARG A 39 -10.50 12.31 -8.48
N ARG A 40 -9.65 12.84 -7.60
CA ARG A 40 -9.10 14.21 -7.73
C ARG A 40 -8.25 14.42 -8.98
N ARG A 41 -7.85 13.36 -9.65
CA ARG A 41 -7.09 13.36 -10.91
C ARG A 41 -7.94 13.02 -12.12
N GLY A 42 -9.25 13.01 -11.96
CA GLY A 42 -10.20 12.65 -13.04
C GLY A 42 -10.24 11.16 -13.35
N VAL A 43 -9.71 10.31 -12.47
CA VAL A 43 -9.60 8.87 -12.70
C VAL A 43 -10.55 8.11 -11.79
N THR A 44 -11.36 7.21 -12.39
CA THR A 44 -12.26 6.33 -11.66
C THR A 44 -11.59 4.98 -11.41
N VAL A 45 -11.59 4.55 -10.14
CA VAL A 45 -11.12 3.23 -9.74
C VAL A 45 -12.27 2.24 -9.87
N GLU A 46 -12.20 1.32 -10.82
CA GLU A 46 -13.26 0.32 -11.04
C GLU A 46 -12.96 -1.03 -10.39
N CYS A 47 -11.69 -1.35 -10.28
CA CYS A 47 -11.28 -2.65 -9.78
C CYS A 47 -9.97 -2.54 -8.99
N VAL A 48 -9.92 -3.22 -7.87
CA VAL A 48 -8.70 -3.42 -7.09
C VAL A 48 -8.38 -4.91 -7.04
N GLN A 49 -7.11 -5.23 -7.22
CA GLN A 49 -6.61 -6.59 -7.08
C GLN A 49 -5.68 -6.65 -5.88
N THR A 50 -5.91 -7.61 -4.98
CA THR A 50 -5.09 -7.82 -3.79
C THR A 50 -4.54 -9.23 -3.76
N ASP A 51 -3.51 -9.45 -2.96
CA ASP A 51 -3.17 -10.79 -2.52
C ASP A 51 -4.26 -11.34 -1.56
N ASN A 52 -3.99 -12.53 -1.01
CA ASN A 52 -4.92 -13.22 -0.11
C ASN A 52 -4.65 -12.89 1.36
N GLY A 53 -4.07 -11.73 1.66
CA GLY A 53 -3.81 -11.27 3.01
C GLY A 53 -5.10 -11.17 3.83
N PHE A 54 -4.99 -11.48 5.13
CA PHE A 54 -6.14 -11.45 6.06
C PHE A 54 -6.78 -10.05 6.19
N GLU A 55 -6.02 -9.01 5.91
CA GLU A 55 -6.49 -7.63 5.88
C GLU A 55 -7.44 -7.32 4.74
N PHE A 56 -7.39 -8.13 3.67
CA PHE A 56 -8.20 -7.94 2.47
C PHE A 56 -9.36 -8.93 2.38
N THR A 57 -9.17 -10.18 2.84
CA THR A 57 -10.19 -11.23 2.69
C THR A 57 -10.13 -12.28 3.79
N ASN A 58 -11.29 -12.84 4.12
CA ASN A 58 -11.43 -13.97 5.05
C ASN A 58 -11.53 -15.34 4.35
N ARG A 59 -11.43 -15.39 3.02
CA ARG A 59 -11.67 -16.64 2.24
C ARG A 59 -10.76 -17.80 2.64
N PHE A 60 -9.59 -17.51 3.17
CA PHE A 60 -8.61 -18.52 3.59
C PHE A 60 -8.51 -18.64 5.11
N SER A 61 -9.41 -17.99 5.84
CA SER A 61 -9.51 -18.14 7.29
C SER A 61 -10.14 -19.50 7.63
N ASN A 62 -9.61 -20.17 8.64
CA ASN A 62 -10.19 -21.40 9.20
C ASN A 62 -11.57 -21.18 9.88
N SER A 63 -12.04 -19.95 9.95
CA SER A 63 -13.37 -19.66 10.47
C SER A 63 -14.40 -19.98 9.38
N LYS A 64 -15.36 -20.86 9.71
CA LYS A 64 -16.47 -21.28 8.85
C LYS A 64 -17.49 -20.16 8.53
N ARG A 65 -17.18 -18.91 8.86
CA ARG A 65 -18.06 -17.77 8.62
C ARG A 65 -17.61 -17.05 7.37
N ASP A 66 -18.40 -17.12 6.33
CA ASP A 66 -18.26 -16.35 5.10
C ASP A 66 -18.70 -14.89 5.31
N ILE A 67 -18.05 -14.22 6.28
CA ILE A 67 -18.32 -12.83 6.62
C ILE A 67 -17.33 -11.96 5.87
N PRO A 68 -17.80 -11.04 5.01
CA PRO A 68 -16.89 -10.15 4.30
C PRO A 68 -16.10 -9.26 5.27
N THR A 69 -14.82 -9.04 4.96
CA THR A 69 -13.95 -8.12 5.71
C THR A 69 -14.44 -6.68 5.60
N LEU A 70 -13.95 -5.80 6.47
CA LEU A 70 -14.24 -4.37 6.34
C LEU A 70 -13.72 -3.81 4.99
N PHE A 71 -12.60 -4.34 4.50
CA PHE A 71 -12.10 -3.97 3.16
C PHE A 71 -13.10 -4.34 2.06
N GLU A 72 -13.61 -5.57 2.05
CA GLU A 72 -14.59 -6.05 1.06
C GLU A 72 -15.90 -5.25 1.12
N LYS A 73 -16.39 -4.93 2.33
CA LYS A 73 -17.55 -4.05 2.52
C LYS A 73 -17.31 -2.65 1.97
N THR A 74 -16.15 -2.06 2.29
CA THR A 74 -15.76 -0.73 1.80
C THR A 74 -15.62 -0.72 0.27
N ALA A 75 -15.06 -1.76 -0.32
CA ALA A 75 -14.98 -1.86 -1.79
C ALA A 75 -16.38 -1.87 -2.43
N ALA A 76 -17.30 -2.65 -1.87
CA ALA A 76 -18.69 -2.69 -2.32
C ALA A 76 -19.40 -1.32 -2.19
N GLU A 77 -19.25 -0.65 -1.04
CA GLU A 77 -19.80 0.70 -0.79
C GLU A 77 -19.27 1.75 -1.78
N LEU A 78 -18.01 1.63 -2.19
CA LEU A 78 -17.38 2.53 -3.16
C LEU A 78 -17.66 2.16 -4.62
N GLY A 79 -18.37 1.05 -4.87
CA GLY A 79 -18.60 0.52 -6.21
C GLY A 79 -17.34 -0.04 -6.89
N VAL A 80 -16.33 -0.40 -6.11
CA VAL A 80 -15.05 -0.93 -6.60
C VAL A 80 -15.08 -2.45 -6.57
N ARG A 81 -14.83 -3.08 -7.72
CA ARG A 81 -14.72 -4.54 -7.78
C ARG A 81 -13.45 -5.01 -7.09
N HIS A 82 -13.56 -6.01 -6.22
CA HIS A 82 -12.41 -6.64 -5.57
C HIS A 82 -12.07 -7.96 -6.25
N LYS A 83 -10.83 -8.12 -6.67
CA LYS A 83 -10.27 -9.36 -7.21
C LYS A 83 -9.14 -9.86 -6.33
N LEU A 84 -9.13 -11.16 -6.07
CA LEU A 84 -8.01 -11.83 -5.42
C LEU A 84 -7.06 -12.39 -6.46
N ILE A 85 -5.77 -12.29 -6.20
CA ILE A 85 -4.74 -12.97 -6.99
C ILE A 85 -4.90 -14.48 -6.79
N ARG A 86 -4.84 -15.24 -7.88
CA ARG A 86 -4.82 -16.71 -7.78
C ARG A 86 -3.56 -17.14 -7.03
N PRO A 87 -3.69 -18.06 -6.05
CA PRO A 87 -2.52 -18.65 -5.40
C PRO A 87 -1.52 -19.16 -6.46
N TYR A 88 -0.24 -19.06 -6.14
CA TYR A 88 0.86 -19.52 -7.01
C TYR A 88 0.98 -18.84 -8.38
N THR A 89 0.47 -17.60 -8.53
CA THR A 89 0.64 -16.82 -9.77
C THR A 89 1.53 -15.59 -9.54
N PRO A 90 2.87 -15.73 -9.53
CA PRO A 90 3.82 -14.64 -9.17
C PRO A 90 3.74 -13.43 -10.09
N ARG A 91 3.29 -13.62 -11.34
CA ARG A 91 3.25 -12.54 -12.35
C ARG A 91 2.36 -11.36 -11.97
N HIS A 92 1.33 -11.58 -11.16
CA HIS A 92 0.34 -10.55 -10.83
C HIS A 92 0.84 -9.53 -9.81
N ASN A 93 1.81 -9.90 -8.96
CA ASN A 93 2.40 -9.00 -7.95
C ASN A 93 3.77 -8.44 -8.34
N GLY A 94 4.38 -8.91 -9.41
CA GLY A 94 5.76 -8.56 -9.78
C GLY A 94 6.02 -7.06 -9.91
N LYS A 95 5.01 -6.27 -10.29
CA LYS A 95 5.11 -4.81 -10.40
C LYS A 95 5.16 -4.14 -9.03
N VAL A 96 4.32 -4.57 -8.11
CA VAL A 96 4.28 -4.03 -6.74
C VAL A 96 5.52 -4.46 -5.97
N GLU A 97 5.93 -5.72 -6.08
CA GLU A 97 7.17 -6.22 -5.49
C GLU A 97 8.40 -5.48 -6.00
N ARG A 98 8.46 -5.19 -7.31
CA ARG A 98 9.52 -4.37 -7.90
C ARG A 98 9.50 -2.95 -7.33
N SER A 99 8.31 -2.35 -7.20
CA SER A 99 8.15 -1.03 -6.59
C SER A 99 8.65 -1.02 -5.15
N HIS A 100 8.34 -2.03 -4.36
CA HIS A 100 8.82 -2.16 -2.98
C HIS A 100 10.35 -2.28 -2.91
N ARG A 101 10.97 -3.04 -3.81
CA ARG A 101 12.44 -3.13 -3.88
C ARG A 101 13.09 -1.79 -4.23
N GLU A 102 12.49 -1.02 -5.14
CA GLU A 102 12.97 0.33 -5.47
C GLU A 102 12.77 1.28 -4.29
N ASP A 103 11.64 1.21 -3.59
CA ASP A 103 11.40 1.99 -2.38
C ASP A 103 12.41 1.65 -1.29
N GLN A 104 12.74 0.36 -1.11
CA GLN A 104 13.75 -0.07 -0.16
C GLN A 104 15.11 0.57 -0.45
N LYS A 105 15.53 0.58 -1.73
CA LYS A 105 16.83 1.13 -2.14
C LYS A 105 16.87 2.65 -2.11
N ARG A 106 15.84 3.32 -2.61
CA ARG A 106 15.86 4.77 -2.86
C ARG A 106 15.25 5.61 -1.77
N PHE A 107 14.45 5.00 -0.92
CA PHE A 107 13.76 5.71 0.15
C PHE A 107 14.15 5.19 1.53
N TYR A 108 13.90 3.92 1.84
CA TYR A 108 14.13 3.40 3.19
C TYR A 108 15.60 3.35 3.60
N SER A 109 16.50 2.98 2.69
CA SER A 109 17.94 2.93 3.01
C SER A 109 18.59 4.30 3.09
N CYS A 110 17.99 5.33 2.48
CA CYS A 110 18.56 6.67 2.39
C CYS A 110 17.95 7.69 3.38
N HIS A 111 16.87 7.34 4.07
CA HIS A 111 16.15 8.26 4.96
C HIS A 111 16.06 7.72 6.38
N SER A 112 16.12 8.63 7.35
CA SER A 112 15.82 8.37 8.75
C SER A 112 14.45 8.94 9.09
N PHE A 113 13.69 8.22 9.93
CA PHE A 113 12.35 8.62 10.33
C PHE A 113 12.31 8.78 11.84
N TYR A 114 11.92 9.94 12.30
CA TYR A 114 11.94 10.31 13.73
C TYR A 114 10.58 10.07 14.41
N SER A 115 9.51 10.01 13.63
CA SER A 115 8.16 9.73 14.13
C SER A 115 7.27 9.14 13.01
N PRO A 116 6.12 8.53 13.34
CA PRO A 116 5.13 8.10 12.35
C PRO A 116 4.63 9.23 11.45
N ASN A 117 4.50 10.45 12.00
CA ASN A 117 4.08 11.63 11.24
C ASN A 117 5.18 12.09 10.27
N ASP A 118 6.42 12.09 10.71
CA ASP A 118 7.57 12.39 9.85
C ASP A 118 7.68 11.37 8.72
N PHE A 119 7.56 10.09 9.03
CA PHE A 119 7.53 9.03 8.02
C PHE A 119 6.41 9.24 6.99
N ALA A 120 5.19 9.54 7.42
CA ALA A 120 4.07 9.78 6.53
C ALA A 120 4.30 10.99 5.60
N LYS A 121 4.90 12.07 6.10
CA LYS A 121 5.27 13.26 5.31
C LYS A 121 6.34 12.93 4.27
N GLN A 122 7.42 12.25 4.67
CA GLN A 122 8.50 11.86 3.76
C GLN A 122 7.99 10.89 2.69
N LEU A 123 7.14 9.93 3.06
CA LEU A 123 6.53 8.98 2.13
C LEU A 123 5.63 9.69 1.10
N ALA A 124 4.87 10.70 1.51
CA ALA A 124 4.04 11.50 0.59
C ALA A 124 4.89 12.28 -0.43
N VAL A 125 6.03 12.83 0.00
CA VAL A 125 6.99 13.50 -0.90
C VAL A 125 7.60 12.49 -1.88
N HIS A 126 8.03 11.33 -1.38
CA HIS A 126 8.58 10.25 -2.19
C HIS A 126 7.57 9.77 -3.25
N ASN A 127 6.31 9.56 -2.85
CA ASN A 127 5.24 9.19 -3.77
C ASN A 127 5.02 10.25 -4.87
N ARG A 128 5.02 11.54 -4.51
CA ARG A 128 4.88 12.64 -5.48
C ARG A 128 6.03 12.62 -6.49
N ARG A 129 7.27 12.49 -6.03
CA ARG A 129 8.46 12.44 -6.90
C ARG A 129 8.39 11.25 -7.86
N SER A 130 7.98 10.09 -7.38
CA SER A 130 7.85 8.88 -8.20
C SER A 130 6.79 8.98 -9.29
N ASN A 131 5.76 9.80 -9.08
CA ASN A 131 4.66 10.02 -10.01
C ASN A 131 4.89 11.22 -10.96
N ASN A 132 5.99 11.97 -10.80
CA ASN A 132 6.28 13.14 -11.64
C ASN A 132 6.94 12.82 -12.99
N PHE A 133 7.12 11.54 -13.32
CA PHE A 133 7.54 11.18 -14.67
C PHE A 133 6.35 11.37 -15.62
N PRO A 134 6.57 11.98 -16.81
CA PRO A 134 5.50 12.15 -17.79
C PRO A 134 4.96 10.78 -18.17
N MET A 135 3.69 10.56 -17.87
CA MET A 135 2.96 9.39 -18.29
C MET A 135 2.01 9.81 -19.40
N ASP A 136 1.89 8.99 -20.42
CA ASP A 136 0.91 9.22 -21.47
C ASP A 136 -0.48 9.27 -20.84
N PRO A 137 -1.30 10.31 -21.19
CA PRO A 137 -2.66 10.44 -20.68
C PRO A 137 -3.55 9.41 -21.36
N LEU A 138 -3.47 8.16 -20.94
CA LEU A 138 -4.40 7.13 -21.35
C LEU A 138 -5.53 7.08 -20.34
N VAL A 139 -6.69 7.55 -20.77
CA VAL A 139 -7.98 7.30 -20.14
C VAL A 139 -8.19 5.79 -20.15
N GLY A 140 -7.91 5.10 -19.06
CA GLY A 140 -7.99 3.66 -18.96
C GLY A 140 -8.59 3.20 -17.65
N PHE A 141 -9.25 2.08 -17.70
CA PHE A 141 -9.78 1.37 -16.56
C PHE A 141 -8.67 0.95 -15.61
N LEU A 142 -8.75 1.37 -14.36
CA LEU A 142 -7.73 1.11 -13.37
C LEU A 142 -7.89 -0.29 -12.76
N LEU A 143 -6.96 -1.16 -13.06
CA LEU A 143 -6.67 -2.34 -12.27
C LEU A 143 -5.53 -2.02 -11.30
N LEU A 144 -5.84 -1.89 -10.03
CA LEU A 144 -4.89 -1.58 -8.99
C LEU A 144 -4.43 -2.86 -8.28
N SER A 145 -3.13 -3.07 -8.21
CA SER A 145 -2.54 -4.11 -7.36
C SER A 145 -2.16 -3.52 -6.01
N LEU A 146 -2.68 -4.11 -4.93
CA LEU A 146 -2.46 -3.69 -3.56
C LEU A 146 -1.60 -4.72 -2.83
N LEU A 147 -0.58 -4.24 -2.13
CA LEU A 147 0.21 -5.02 -1.17
C LEU A 147 0.50 -4.19 0.08
N SER A 148 0.57 -4.86 1.22
CA SER A 148 1.11 -4.30 2.46
C SER A 148 2.46 -4.95 2.78
N ASN A 149 3.43 -4.14 3.19
CA ASN A 149 4.74 -4.61 3.65
C ASN A 149 5.09 -4.00 5.00
N MET A 150 5.65 -4.84 5.86
CA MET A 150 6.22 -4.41 7.14
C MET A 150 7.62 -3.85 6.93
N PHE A 151 7.89 -2.69 7.53
CA PHE A 151 9.22 -2.09 7.57
C PHE A 151 9.68 -2.00 9.02
N ASP A 152 10.55 -2.94 9.41
CA ASP A 152 11.32 -2.86 10.65
C ASP A 152 12.64 -2.14 10.36
N LYS A 153 12.77 -0.89 10.88
CA LYS A 153 14.10 -0.34 11.10
C LYS A 153 14.47 -0.62 12.56
N PRO A 154 15.65 -1.17 12.81
CA PRO A 154 16.15 -1.24 14.19
C PRO A 154 16.23 0.18 14.73
N THR A 155 15.51 0.43 15.82
CA THR A 155 15.69 1.63 16.62
C THR A 155 17.11 1.58 17.15
N HIS A 156 17.99 2.48 16.71
CA HIS A 156 19.27 2.70 17.37
C HIS A 156 18.98 3.14 18.80
N SER A 157 19.03 2.21 19.73
CA SER A 157 19.14 2.51 21.14
C SER A 157 20.55 3.05 21.36
N ASN A 158 20.68 4.38 21.42
CA ASN A 158 21.88 5.02 21.95
C ASN A 158 21.97 4.73 23.45
N ASN A 159 22.46 3.59 23.83
CA ASN A 159 23.01 3.37 25.15
C ASN A 159 24.43 3.96 25.18
N LYS A 160 24.52 5.28 25.37
CA LYS A 160 25.71 5.88 25.95
C LYS A 160 25.63 5.71 27.46
N THR A 161 26.10 4.60 27.96
CA THR A 161 26.52 4.47 29.36
C THR A 161 27.79 5.27 29.50
N GLY A 162 27.66 6.48 30.07
CA GLY A 162 28.79 7.22 30.56
C GLY A 162 29.37 6.53 31.78
N GLY A 163 30.51 5.92 31.63
CA GLY A 163 31.34 5.49 32.74
C GLY A 163 32.12 6.71 33.23
N SER A 164 31.77 7.18 34.41
CA SER A 164 32.64 8.06 35.18
C SER A 164 33.56 7.22 36.04
N SER A 165 34.83 7.48 35.99
CA SER A 165 35.76 7.24 37.08
C SER A 165 36.64 8.43 37.22
#